data_dd566a1a3c5a036302ea632727226368
#
_entry.id   dd566a1a3c5a036302ea632727226368
#
_cell.length_a   1.000
_cell.length_b   1.000
_cell.length_c   1.000
_cell.angle_alpha   90.00
_cell.angle_beta   90.00
_cell.angle_gamma   90.00
#
_symmetry.space_group_name_H-M   'P 1'
#
loop_
_entity.id
_entity.type
_entity.pdbx_description
1 polymer ?
#
loop_
_entity_poly.entity_id
_entity_poly.type
_entity_poly.pdbx_seq_one_letter_code
_entity_poly.pdbx_strand_id
1 'polypeptide(L)'
;MKISVVHTIFFSPTHTSLRIADAIAEGMGTCEHKELDITYEKPVKNILIEEGVAVISVPVYGGRVAETAVERLRSIRGNNIPAVVAVVYGNRDYEDALIELRDIAKEQGFIPVSGGAFIGEHSYSRPDRPVAEGRPDKADIDTAFAFGSKTAAFLNDWSGEFIDLQVKGNFPYKVKGN
;
A
#
# COMPACT_ATOMS: atom_id res chain seq x y z
N MET A 1 5.28 20.33 1.28
CA MET A 1 5.72 19.89 -0.09
C MET A 1 4.52 19.91 -1.02
N LYS A 2 4.63 20.48 -2.24
CA LYS A 2 3.55 20.40 -3.24
C LYS A 2 3.64 19.05 -3.96
N ILE A 3 2.55 18.28 -3.96
CA ILE A 3 2.48 16.99 -4.65
C ILE A 3 2.26 17.27 -6.15
N SER A 4 3.23 16.91 -6.99
CA SER A 4 3.15 17.07 -8.46
C SER A 4 2.71 15.77 -9.13
N VAL A 5 3.12 14.64 -8.60
CA VAL A 5 2.81 13.30 -9.12
C VAL A 5 2.61 12.31 -7.99
N VAL A 6 1.65 11.40 -8.14
CA VAL A 6 1.43 10.25 -7.29
C VAL A 6 1.70 8.98 -8.10
N HIS A 7 2.57 8.12 -7.59
CA HIS A 7 2.88 6.82 -8.16
C HIS A 7 2.11 5.74 -7.39
N THR A 8 1.12 5.12 -7.99
CA THR A 8 0.42 3.96 -7.43
C THR A 8 1.17 2.68 -7.80
N ILE A 9 1.77 2.02 -6.82
CA ILE A 9 2.50 0.76 -6.96
C ILE A 9 1.66 -0.33 -6.31
N PHE A 10 1.20 -1.30 -7.07
CA PHE A 10 0.28 -2.28 -6.52
C PHE A 10 0.50 -3.71 -7.04
N PHE A 11 0.26 -4.66 -6.14
CA PHE A 11 0.04 -6.07 -6.46
C PHE A 11 -1.42 -6.38 -6.14
N SER A 12 -2.23 -6.69 -7.16
CA SER A 12 -3.70 -6.73 -7.01
C SER A 12 -4.39 -7.79 -7.88
N PRO A 13 -4.22 -9.09 -7.59
CA PRO A 13 -4.81 -10.17 -8.40
C PRO A 13 -6.33 -10.11 -8.52
N THR A 14 -7.02 -9.53 -7.54
CA THR A 14 -8.48 -9.40 -7.49
C THR A 14 -8.96 -7.94 -7.56
N HIS A 15 -8.08 -7.02 -7.97
CA HIS A 15 -8.32 -5.58 -8.06
C HIS A 15 -8.67 -4.86 -6.74
N THR A 16 -8.66 -5.52 -5.59
CA THR A 16 -8.99 -4.89 -4.31
C THR A 16 -7.91 -3.92 -3.85
N SER A 17 -6.62 -4.31 -3.93
CA SER A 17 -5.49 -3.43 -3.58
C SER A 17 -5.36 -2.25 -4.54
N LEU A 18 -5.65 -2.45 -5.84
CA LEU A 18 -5.71 -1.37 -6.83
C LEU A 18 -6.76 -0.33 -6.44
N ARG A 19 -8.00 -0.76 -6.19
CA ARG A 19 -9.10 0.16 -5.82
C ARG A 19 -8.79 1.00 -4.58
N ILE A 20 -8.11 0.42 -3.60
CA ILE A 20 -7.65 1.16 -2.40
C ILE A 20 -6.53 2.12 -2.76
N ALA A 21 -5.55 1.71 -3.58
CA ALA A 21 -4.47 2.59 -4.02
C ALA A 21 -4.99 3.81 -4.79
N ASP A 22 -5.92 3.59 -5.72
CA ASP A 22 -6.55 4.65 -6.51
C ASP A 22 -7.31 5.63 -5.62
N ALA A 23 -8.14 5.13 -4.70
CA ALA A 23 -8.88 5.98 -3.77
C ALA A 23 -7.95 6.84 -2.89
N ILE A 24 -6.84 6.28 -2.42
CA ILE A 24 -5.82 7.04 -1.67
C ILE A 24 -5.20 8.11 -2.56
N ALA A 25 -4.82 7.75 -3.79
CA ALA A 25 -4.19 8.67 -4.75
C ALA A 25 -5.15 9.81 -5.15
N GLU A 26 -6.40 9.50 -5.43
CA GLU A 26 -7.45 10.50 -5.72
C GLU A 26 -7.64 11.46 -4.53
N GLY A 27 -7.61 10.94 -3.32
CA GLY A 27 -7.69 11.75 -2.09
C GLY A 27 -6.52 12.71 -1.91
N MET A 28 -5.38 12.45 -2.54
CA MET A 28 -4.23 13.36 -2.50
C MET A 28 -4.39 14.61 -3.36
N GLY A 29 -5.41 14.67 -4.21
CA GLY A 29 -5.76 15.84 -5.02
C GLY A 29 -5.43 15.70 -6.50
N THR A 30 -5.69 16.77 -7.24
CA THR A 30 -5.44 16.82 -8.69
C THR A 30 -3.95 16.99 -8.98
N CYS A 31 -3.31 15.90 -9.33
CA CYS A 31 -1.92 15.83 -9.78
C CYS A 31 -1.77 14.76 -10.87
N GLU A 32 -0.59 14.61 -11.42
CA GLU A 32 -0.30 13.51 -12.33
C GLU A 32 -0.36 12.18 -11.58
N HIS A 33 -1.05 11.18 -12.12
CA HIS A 33 -1.07 9.82 -11.58
C HIS A 33 -0.29 8.89 -12.52
N LYS A 34 0.63 8.12 -11.96
CA LYS A 34 1.42 7.10 -12.66
C LYS A 34 1.19 5.75 -11.98
N GLU A 35 0.68 4.80 -12.73
CA GLU A 35 0.45 3.45 -12.25
C GLU A 35 1.64 2.53 -12.54
N LEU A 36 1.96 1.69 -11.56
CA LEU A 36 2.97 0.64 -11.67
C LEU A 36 2.36 -0.66 -11.16
N ASP A 37 1.77 -1.41 -12.09
CA ASP A 37 1.21 -2.73 -11.82
C ASP A 37 2.31 -3.79 -11.75
N ILE A 38 2.48 -4.38 -10.59
CA ILE A 38 3.41 -5.51 -10.39
C ILE A 38 2.67 -6.83 -10.18
N THR A 39 1.39 -6.91 -10.59
CA THR A 39 0.54 -8.08 -10.35
C THR A 39 0.96 -9.28 -11.19
N TYR A 40 1.28 -9.07 -12.45
CA TYR A 40 1.49 -10.16 -13.40
C TYR A 40 2.96 -10.39 -13.70
N GLU A 41 3.75 -9.32 -13.79
CA GLU A 41 5.14 -9.40 -14.19
C GLU A 41 6.05 -8.65 -13.20
N LYS A 42 7.23 -9.19 -12.98
CA LYS A 42 8.30 -8.46 -12.30
C LYS A 42 8.86 -7.42 -13.27
N PRO A 43 9.12 -6.19 -12.82
CA PRO A 43 9.80 -5.20 -13.64
C PRO A 43 11.11 -5.76 -14.23
N VAL A 44 11.24 -5.67 -15.55
CA VAL A 44 12.42 -6.20 -16.28
C VAL A 44 13.71 -5.47 -15.89
N LYS A 45 13.58 -4.19 -15.48
CA LYS A 45 14.68 -3.35 -15.00
C LYS A 45 14.31 -2.76 -13.64
N ASN A 46 15.32 -2.46 -12.84
CA ASN A 46 15.09 -1.69 -11.63
C ASN A 46 14.52 -0.32 -11.99
N ILE A 47 13.44 0.05 -11.32
CA ILE A 47 12.73 1.32 -11.48
C ILE A 47 13.16 2.23 -10.33
N LEU A 48 13.62 3.43 -10.66
CA LEU A 48 13.92 4.48 -9.69
C LEU A 48 12.85 5.56 -9.79
N ILE A 49 12.23 5.90 -8.66
CA ILE A 49 11.25 6.98 -8.53
C ILE A 49 11.91 8.11 -7.76
N GLU A 50 12.08 9.25 -8.41
CA GLU A 50 12.89 10.37 -7.91
C GLU A 50 12.07 11.54 -7.39
N GLU A 51 10.77 11.61 -7.72
CA GLU A 51 9.89 12.72 -7.35
C GLU A 51 8.48 12.26 -7.03
N GLY A 52 7.73 13.11 -6.35
CA GLY A 52 6.33 12.87 -6.03
C GLY A 52 6.13 12.08 -4.74
N VAL A 53 5.03 11.34 -4.71
CA VAL A 53 4.62 10.48 -3.58
C VAL A 53 4.33 9.08 -4.11
N ALA A 54 4.79 8.04 -3.42
CA ALA A 54 4.40 6.67 -3.73
C ALA A 54 3.21 6.23 -2.87
N VAL A 55 2.24 5.53 -3.48
CA VAL A 55 1.19 4.78 -2.78
C VAL A 55 1.44 3.30 -3.08
N ILE A 56 1.90 2.56 -2.09
CA ILE A 56 2.23 1.13 -2.24
C ILE A 56 1.11 0.32 -1.60
N SER A 57 0.37 -0.46 -2.39
CA SER A 57 -0.78 -1.24 -1.91
C SER A 57 -0.67 -2.71 -2.31
N VAL A 58 -0.77 -3.60 -1.31
CA VAL A 58 -0.60 -5.04 -1.49
C VAL A 58 -1.58 -5.85 -0.65
N PRO A 59 -1.94 -7.07 -1.05
CA PRO A 59 -2.78 -7.94 -0.24
C PRO A 59 -2.01 -8.63 0.89
N VAL A 60 -2.76 -8.99 1.93
CA VAL A 60 -2.29 -9.78 3.06
C VAL A 60 -2.56 -11.26 2.83
N TYR A 61 -1.52 -12.08 2.85
CA TYR A 61 -1.61 -13.54 2.80
C TYR A 61 -1.00 -14.15 4.06
N GLY A 62 -1.83 -14.82 4.86
CA GLY A 62 -1.40 -15.45 6.09
C GLY A 62 -0.80 -14.48 7.14
N GLY A 63 -1.32 -13.24 7.21
CA GLY A 63 -0.86 -12.21 8.14
C GLY A 63 0.44 -11.50 7.72
N ARG A 64 0.91 -11.73 6.50
CA ARG A 64 2.14 -11.18 5.92
C ARG A 64 1.86 -10.56 4.54
N VAL A 65 2.76 -9.76 4.04
CA VAL A 65 2.72 -9.30 2.65
C VAL A 65 2.78 -10.51 1.70
N ALA A 66 2.00 -10.49 0.62
CA ALA A 66 2.08 -11.53 -0.40
C ALA A 66 3.52 -11.68 -0.92
N GLU A 67 4.06 -12.90 -0.88
CA GLU A 67 5.48 -13.16 -1.15
C GLU A 67 5.93 -12.70 -2.54
N THR A 68 5.08 -12.94 -3.54
CA THR A 68 5.32 -12.46 -4.90
C THR A 68 5.36 -10.92 -4.96
N ALA A 69 4.55 -10.24 -4.15
CA ALA A 69 4.61 -8.78 -4.07
C ALA A 69 5.93 -8.31 -3.46
N VAL A 70 6.40 -8.97 -2.39
CA VAL A 70 7.71 -8.68 -1.77
C VAL A 70 8.84 -8.80 -2.79
N GLU A 71 8.86 -9.91 -3.54
CA GLU A 71 9.88 -10.16 -4.55
C GLU A 71 9.92 -9.07 -5.63
N ARG A 72 8.73 -8.65 -6.08
CA ARG A 72 8.60 -7.67 -7.17
C ARG A 72 8.87 -6.23 -6.71
N LEU A 73 8.46 -5.87 -5.51
CA LEU A 73 8.77 -4.58 -4.89
C LEU A 73 10.29 -4.32 -4.78
N ARG A 74 11.11 -5.37 -4.62
CA ARG A 74 12.56 -5.23 -4.57
C ARG A 74 13.19 -4.67 -5.85
N SER A 75 12.47 -4.65 -6.95
CA SER A 75 12.90 -4.03 -8.21
C SER A 75 12.53 -2.56 -8.33
N ILE A 76 11.88 -1.97 -7.30
CA ILE A 76 11.42 -0.58 -7.31
C ILE A 76 12.09 0.15 -6.16
N ARG A 77 12.70 1.29 -6.48
CA ARG A 77 13.37 2.13 -5.50
C ARG A 77 12.84 3.54 -5.49
N GLY A 78 12.73 4.13 -4.32
CA GLY A 78 12.52 5.55 -4.14
C GLY A 78 13.84 6.27 -3.84
N ASN A 79 13.97 7.50 -4.31
CA ASN A 79 15.08 8.37 -3.94
C ASN A 79 14.66 9.30 -2.79
N ASN A 80 14.46 8.73 -1.61
CA ASN A 80 14.01 9.45 -0.41
C ASN A 80 12.67 10.19 -0.60
N ILE A 81 11.80 9.69 -1.46
CA ILE A 81 10.45 10.25 -1.63
C ILE A 81 9.49 9.69 -0.58
N PRO A 82 8.47 10.47 -0.17
CA PRO A 82 7.46 10.00 0.77
C PRO A 82 6.64 8.85 0.18
N ALA A 83 6.26 7.90 1.03
CA ALA A 83 5.40 6.80 0.65
C ALA A 83 4.25 6.58 1.63
N VAL A 84 3.09 6.24 1.09
CA VAL A 84 1.98 5.63 1.80
C VAL A 84 2.08 4.13 1.64
N VAL A 85 1.98 3.41 2.74
CA VAL A 85 1.94 1.94 2.73
C VAL A 85 0.55 1.46 3.11
N ALA A 86 -0.09 0.70 2.23
CA ALA A 86 -1.44 0.20 2.41
C ALA A 86 -1.49 -1.32 2.25
N VAL A 87 -2.10 -2.02 3.19
CA VAL A 87 -2.36 -3.45 3.07
C VAL A 87 -3.86 -3.71 2.99
N VAL A 88 -4.25 -4.66 2.15
CA VAL A 88 -5.66 -5.06 2.00
C VAL A 88 -5.83 -6.49 2.48
N TYR A 89 -6.75 -6.70 3.42
CA TYR A 89 -6.94 -7.98 4.10
C TYR A 89 -8.41 -8.39 4.14
N GLY A 90 -8.64 -9.70 4.24
CA GLY A 90 -9.97 -10.31 4.20
C GLY A 90 -10.73 -10.27 5.52
N ASN A 91 -10.73 -9.16 6.24
CA ASN A 91 -11.51 -8.90 7.46
C ASN A 91 -11.28 -9.87 8.64
N ARG A 92 -10.17 -10.59 8.68
CA ARG A 92 -9.76 -11.39 9.84
C ARG A 92 -8.75 -10.62 10.69
N ASP A 93 -7.50 -10.61 10.26
CA ASP A 93 -6.40 -9.81 10.82
C ASP A 93 -5.33 -9.66 9.75
N TYR A 94 -4.61 -8.54 9.77
CA TYR A 94 -3.47 -8.30 8.91
C TYR A 94 -2.12 -8.55 9.61
N GLU A 95 -2.16 -8.88 10.89
CA GLU A 95 -1.03 -9.28 11.74
C GLU A 95 0.22 -8.41 11.50
N ASP A 96 1.27 -8.95 10.88
CA ASP A 96 2.53 -8.22 10.67
C ASP A 96 2.68 -7.63 9.26
N ALA A 97 1.66 -7.76 8.39
CA ALA A 97 1.77 -7.32 6.99
C ALA A 97 2.04 -5.82 6.84
N LEU A 98 1.46 -4.98 7.69
CA LEU A 98 1.63 -3.53 7.58
C LEU A 98 3.03 -3.08 7.99
N ILE A 99 3.56 -3.63 9.09
CA ILE A 99 4.93 -3.34 9.52
C ILE A 99 5.95 -3.90 8.52
N GLU A 100 5.70 -5.08 7.96
CA GLU A 100 6.53 -5.66 6.91
C GLU A 100 6.57 -4.78 5.65
N LEU A 101 5.42 -4.29 5.19
CA LEU A 101 5.37 -3.40 4.02
C LEU A 101 6.09 -2.07 4.27
N ARG A 102 5.92 -1.50 5.48
CA ARG A 102 6.67 -0.30 5.90
C ARG A 102 8.18 -0.53 5.82
N ASP A 103 8.66 -1.65 6.31
CA ASP A 103 10.08 -1.97 6.36
C ASP A 103 10.64 -2.22 4.95
N ILE A 104 9.89 -2.92 4.10
CA ILE A 104 10.23 -3.09 2.68
C ILE A 104 10.35 -1.72 1.99
N ALA A 105 9.40 -0.81 2.21
CA ALA A 105 9.45 0.52 1.62
C ALA A 105 10.70 1.29 2.08
N LYS A 106 11.05 1.23 3.38
CA LYS A 106 12.30 1.81 3.91
C LYS A 106 13.54 1.20 3.24
N GLU A 107 13.62 -0.12 3.14
CA GLU A 107 14.73 -0.83 2.48
C GLU A 107 14.88 -0.45 1.01
N GLN A 108 13.78 -0.13 0.35
CA GLN A 108 13.76 0.34 -1.04
C GLN A 108 13.98 1.85 -1.20
N GLY A 109 14.34 2.58 -0.13
CA GLY A 109 14.70 3.99 -0.18
C GLY A 109 13.52 4.96 -0.23
N PHE A 110 12.32 4.52 0.12
CA PHE A 110 11.18 5.38 0.38
C PHE A 110 11.18 5.86 1.83
N ILE A 111 10.45 6.94 2.09
CA ILE A 111 10.16 7.43 3.44
C ILE A 111 8.69 7.18 3.74
N PRO A 112 8.31 6.08 4.43
CA PRO A 112 6.93 5.84 4.82
C PRO A 112 6.44 6.97 5.75
N VAL A 113 5.43 7.72 5.28
CA VAL A 113 4.86 8.87 6.02
C VAL A 113 3.48 8.55 6.60
N SER A 114 2.77 7.59 6.02
CA SER A 114 1.50 7.08 6.55
C SER A 114 1.31 5.62 6.18
N GLY A 115 0.54 4.90 7.01
CA GLY A 115 0.25 3.50 6.80
C GLY A 115 -1.16 3.14 7.22
N GLY A 116 -1.82 2.27 6.45
CA GLY A 116 -3.19 1.84 6.73
C GLY A 116 -3.49 0.41 6.30
N ALA A 117 -4.46 -0.19 6.97
CA ALA A 117 -4.99 -1.50 6.62
C ALA A 117 -6.47 -1.35 6.23
N PHE A 118 -6.84 -1.89 5.07
CA PHE A 118 -8.17 -1.76 4.47
C PHE A 118 -8.77 -3.14 4.25
N ILE A 119 -10.11 -3.21 4.29
CA ILE A 119 -10.81 -4.47 4.10
C ILE A 119 -11.06 -4.70 2.61
N GLY A 120 -10.76 -5.91 2.15
CA GLY A 120 -11.14 -6.43 0.84
C GLY A 120 -11.84 -7.77 0.99
N GLU A 121 -12.56 -8.20 -0.03
CA GLU A 121 -13.16 -9.53 -0.04
C GLU A 121 -12.08 -10.61 0.10
N HIS A 122 -12.33 -11.56 0.99
CA HIS A 122 -11.39 -12.64 1.26
C HIS A 122 -11.32 -13.60 0.07
N SER A 123 -10.12 -14.07 -0.29
CA SER A 123 -9.93 -15.04 -1.38
C SER A 123 -10.65 -16.36 -1.18
N TYR A 124 -11.05 -16.70 0.04
CA TYR A 124 -11.87 -17.86 0.39
C TYR A 124 -13.37 -17.55 0.52
N SER A 125 -13.78 -16.31 0.20
CA SER A 125 -15.20 -15.96 0.15
C SER A 125 -15.92 -16.83 -0.89
N ARG A 126 -17.08 -17.36 -0.50
CA ARG A 126 -17.93 -18.19 -1.36
C ARG A 126 -19.39 -17.81 -1.12
N PRO A 127 -20.30 -18.03 -2.09
CA PRO A 127 -21.72 -17.69 -1.92
C PRO A 127 -22.38 -18.34 -0.69
N ASP A 128 -21.93 -19.53 -0.30
CA ASP A 128 -22.39 -20.25 0.89
C ASP A 128 -21.65 -19.87 2.18
N ARG A 129 -20.51 -19.20 2.07
CA ARG A 129 -19.70 -18.68 3.18
C ARG A 129 -19.04 -17.36 2.81
N PRO A 130 -19.81 -16.26 2.73
CA PRO A 130 -19.24 -14.96 2.37
C PRO A 130 -18.33 -14.42 3.47
N VAL A 131 -17.16 -13.95 3.09
CA VAL A 131 -16.19 -13.29 3.99
C VAL A 131 -15.82 -11.94 3.39
N ALA A 132 -16.33 -10.86 3.98
CA ALA A 132 -16.19 -9.50 3.49
C ALA A 132 -16.62 -9.36 2.02
N GLU A 133 -17.75 -10.02 1.66
CA GLU A 133 -18.29 -10.02 0.30
C GLU A 133 -18.54 -8.58 -0.19
N GLY A 134 -18.16 -8.33 -1.44
CA GLY A 134 -18.32 -7.00 -2.06
C GLY A 134 -17.39 -5.92 -1.56
N ARG A 135 -16.45 -6.24 -0.64
CA ARG A 135 -15.49 -5.25 -0.13
C ARG A 135 -14.23 -5.17 -1.03
N PRO A 136 -13.60 -3.99 -1.16
CA PRO A 136 -13.97 -2.73 -0.54
C PRO A 136 -15.27 -2.18 -1.12
N ASP A 137 -16.19 -1.74 -0.25
CA ASP A 137 -17.42 -1.08 -0.62
C ASP A 137 -17.22 0.46 -0.70
N LYS A 138 -18.34 1.20 -0.92
CA LYS A 138 -18.26 2.67 -1.00
C LYS A 138 -17.69 3.29 0.27
N ALA A 139 -18.03 2.78 1.45
CA ALA A 139 -17.54 3.33 2.72
C ALA A 139 -16.03 3.09 2.89
N ASP A 140 -15.52 1.96 2.41
CA ASP A 140 -14.09 1.68 2.39
C ASP A 140 -13.33 2.60 1.45
N ILE A 141 -13.90 2.84 0.27
CA ILE A 141 -13.34 3.76 -0.72
C ILE A 141 -13.34 5.19 -0.19
N ASP A 142 -14.44 5.65 0.41
CA ASP A 142 -14.52 6.96 1.05
C ASP A 142 -13.48 7.10 2.20
N THR A 143 -13.25 6.03 2.96
CA THR A 143 -12.23 5.98 4.02
C THR A 143 -10.82 6.07 3.43
N ALA A 144 -10.53 5.33 2.36
CA ALA A 144 -9.24 5.37 1.68
C ALA A 144 -8.97 6.74 1.05
N PHE A 145 -9.98 7.35 0.43
CA PHE A 145 -9.91 8.72 -0.08
C PHE A 145 -9.61 9.73 1.03
N ALA A 146 -10.35 9.68 2.15
CA ALA A 146 -10.10 10.57 3.29
C ALA A 146 -8.71 10.37 3.90
N PHE A 147 -8.19 9.13 3.90
CA PHE A 147 -6.83 8.82 4.32
C PHE A 147 -5.79 9.49 3.40
N GLY A 148 -5.99 9.43 2.07
CA GLY A 148 -5.16 10.14 1.09
C GLY A 148 -5.18 11.65 1.30
N SER A 149 -6.36 12.25 1.51
CA SER A 149 -6.52 13.69 1.76
C SER A 149 -5.78 14.14 3.03
N LYS A 150 -5.88 13.37 4.11
CA LYS A 150 -5.15 13.66 5.36
C LYS A 150 -3.63 13.55 5.17
N THR A 151 -3.18 12.57 4.41
CA THR A 151 -1.76 12.41 4.08
C THR A 151 -1.24 13.58 3.24
N ALA A 152 -2.01 14.02 2.24
CA ALA A 152 -1.65 15.20 1.44
C ALA A 152 -1.57 16.47 2.28
N ALA A 153 -2.52 16.68 3.19
CA ALA A 153 -2.49 17.81 4.12
C ALA A 153 -1.22 17.78 5.00
N PHE A 154 -0.86 16.62 5.54
CA PHE A 154 0.38 16.44 6.28
C PHE A 154 1.61 16.76 5.42
N LEU A 155 1.67 16.28 4.18
CA LEU A 155 2.79 16.48 3.27
C LEU A 155 2.97 17.96 2.85
N ASN A 156 1.92 18.77 2.85
CA ASN A 156 2.04 20.20 2.54
C ASN A 156 3.02 20.91 3.48
N ASP A 157 3.02 20.54 4.76
CA ASP A 157 3.87 21.14 5.79
C ASP A 157 5.13 20.31 6.09
N TRP A 158 5.29 19.16 5.44
CA TRP A 158 6.42 18.27 5.67
C TRP A 158 7.71 18.80 5.05
N SER A 159 8.77 18.85 5.85
CA SER A 159 10.10 19.38 5.48
C SER A 159 10.99 18.39 4.72
N GLY A 160 10.57 17.14 4.56
CA GLY A 160 11.38 16.07 3.94
C GLY A 160 12.21 15.28 4.95
N GLU A 161 12.00 15.49 6.25
CA GLU A 161 12.73 14.77 7.29
C GLU A 161 12.31 13.30 7.38
N PHE A 162 13.25 12.48 7.86
CA PHE A 162 12.95 11.09 8.17
C PHE A 162 11.84 10.99 9.23
N ILE A 163 10.88 10.09 8.99
CA ILE A 163 9.79 9.77 9.91
C ILE A 163 9.94 8.32 10.34
N ASP A 164 9.96 8.08 11.63
CA ASP A 164 9.83 6.73 12.17
C ASP A 164 8.35 6.36 12.35
N LEU A 165 7.71 6.06 11.22
CA LEU A 165 6.30 5.69 11.20
C LEU A 165 6.04 4.45 12.04
N GLN A 166 5.23 4.61 13.09
CA GLN A 166 4.79 3.49 13.92
C GLN A 166 3.48 2.92 13.35
N VAL A 167 3.45 1.61 13.13
CA VAL A 167 2.28 0.87 12.65
C VAL A 167 2.13 -0.43 13.43
N LYS A 168 0.93 -1.01 13.43
CA LYS A 168 0.68 -2.32 14.06
C LYS A 168 1.52 -3.40 13.37
N GLY A 169 2.04 -4.31 14.18
CA GLY A 169 2.81 -5.49 13.82
C GLY A 169 3.98 -5.71 14.76
N ASN A 170 4.61 -6.86 14.65
CA ASN A 170 5.75 -7.28 15.46
C ASN A 170 6.98 -7.53 14.57
N PHE A 171 8.14 -7.30 15.15
CA PHE A 171 9.41 -7.76 14.59
C PHE A 171 10.15 -8.58 15.66
N PRO A 172 10.65 -9.79 15.36
CA PRO A 172 10.58 -10.48 14.06
C PRO A 172 9.15 -10.82 13.67
N TYR A 173 8.89 -10.81 12.35
CA TYR A 173 7.57 -11.09 11.81
C TYR A 173 7.15 -12.53 12.08
N LYS A 174 5.85 -12.74 12.20
CA LYS A 174 5.24 -14.06 12.28
C LYS A 174 5.74 -14.96 11.13
N VAL A 175 6.10 -16.19 11.49
CA VAL A 175 6.42 -17.22 10.50
C VAL A 175 5.13 -17.58 9.74
N LYS A 176 5.17 -17.56 8.41
CA LYS A 176 4.03 -18.02 7.61
C LYS A 176 3.78 -19.48 7.93
N GLY A 177 2.57 -19.80 8.37
CA GLY A 177 2.15 -21.20 8.52
C GLY A 177 2.13 -21.91 7.18
N ASN A 178 2.62 -23.13 7.14
CA ASN A 178 2.49 -24.04 6.00
C ASN A 178 1.03 -24.42 5.77
#